data_4870e958867ddcfa98b1449c23a9128c
#
_entry.id   4870e958867ddcfa98b1449c23a9128c
#
_cell.length_a   1.000
_cell.length_b   1.000
_cell.length_c   1.000
_cell.angle_alpha   90.00
_cell.angle_beta   90.00
_cell.angle_gamma   90.00
#
_symmetry.space_group_name_H-M   'P 1'
#
loop_
_entity.id
_entity.type
_entity.pdbx_description
1 polymer ?
#
loop_
_entity_poly.entity_id
_entity_poly.type
_entity_poly.pdbx_seq_one_letter_code
_entity_poly.pdbx_strand_id
1 'polypeptide(L)'
;RGIPLPHMETDFLQLRGKTILVTGVANRRSIAWSVAKVLEEAGARLVFLFRSPELRDKNLALLGKGNAETCVCDVEDEAQVAGLAPWAAENSLVFDGILHSIAFANYSEGVRPFHEVKKRDFLQAMDISCFSLAALCNALKANLAENASIVTLSISSTKMAAESYGYMGPVKAALDSSVVFLAKSLTSQVSPHIRVNAVGASPLKTSASAGIPG
;
A
#
# COMPACT_ATOMS: atom_id res chain seq x y z
N ARG A 1 -5.66 7.55 50.83
CA ARG A 1 -6.42 6.97 49.73
C ARG A 1 -6.10 7.82 48.51
N GLY A 2 -5.20 7.34 47.65
CA GLY A 2 -4.86 7.99 46.39
C GLY A 2 -6.06 7.94 45.45
N ILE A 3 -6.41 9.09 44.88
CA ILE A 3 -7.40 9.17 43.79
C ILE A 3 -6.76 8.48 42.59
N PRO A 4 -7.36 7.42 42.00
CA PRO A 4 -6.81 6.85 40.78
C PRO A 4 -6.89 7.93 39.70
N LEU A 5 -5.74 8.30 39.14
CA LEU A 5 -5.69 9.14 37.96
C LEU A 5 -6.41 8.39 36.83
N PRO A 6 -7.34 9.02 36.10
CA PRO A 6 -7.95 8.39 34.95
C PRO A 6 -6.83 7.96 33.99
N HIS A 7 -6.85 6.71 33.56
CA HIS A 7 -6.04 6.26 32.43
C HIS A 7 -6.45 7.12 31.23
N MET A 8 -5.74 8.21 31.00
CA MET A 8 -5.79 8.90 29.72
C MET A 8 -5.14 7.94 28.72
N GLU A 9 -5.98 7.23 27.96
CA GLU A 9 -5.52 6.60 26.74
C GLU A 9 -4.93 7.71 25.86
N THR A 10 -3.61 7.82 25.90
CA THR A 10 -2.90 8.79 25.08
C THR A 10 -2.94 8.27 23.64
N ASP A 11 -3.69 8.93 22.78
CA ASP A 11 -3.64 8.70 21.31
C ASP A 11 -2.28 9.21 20.79
N PHE A 12 -1.22 8.49 21.17
CA PHE A 12 0.16 8.85 20.84
C PHE A 12 0.38 8.97 19.33
N LEU A 13 -0.29 8.12 18.55
CA LEU A 13 -0.17 8.12 17.08
C LEU A 13 -1.11 9.13 16.42
N GLN A 14 -2.02 9.75 17.17
CA GLN A 14 -3.04 10.70 16.68
C GLN A 14 -3.85 10.13 15.51
N LEU A 15 -4.21 8.84 15.61
CA LEU A 15 -4.92 8.10 14.56
C LEU A 15 -6.40 7.94 14.83
N ARG A 16 -6.88 8.30 16.01
CA ARG A 16 -8.31 8.20 16.36
C ARG A 16 -9.15 9.04 15.39
N GLY A 17 -10.11 8.40 14.75
CA GLY A 17 -10.99 9.02 13.77
C GLY A 17 -10.36 9.32 12.41
N LYS A 18 -9.09 8.96 12.19
CA LYS A 18 -8.42 9.06 10.90
C LYS A 18 -8.87 7.92 9.97
N THR A 19 -9.10 8.24 8.69
CA THR A 19 -9.47 7.25 7.67
C THR A 19 -8.25 6.87 6.84
N ILE A 20 -7.91 5.58 6.83
CA ILE A 20 -6.73 5.06 6.13
C ILE A 20 -7.15 4.05 5.07
N LEU A 21 -6.75 4.29 3.83
CA LEU A 21 -6.85 3.30 2.75
C LEU A 21 -5.71 2.29 2.88
N VAL A 22 -6.04 1.03 3.01
CA VAL A 22 -5.08 -0.07 3.14
C VAL A 22 -5.13 -0.94 1.90
N THR A 23 -4.02 -1.04 1.20
CA THR A 23 -3.88 -1.90 0.01
C THR A 23 -2.94 -3.09 0.30
N GLY A 24 -3.03 -4.15 -0.50
CA GLY A 24 -2.09 -5.27 -0.45
C GLY A 24 -2.33 -6.29 0.67
N VAL A 25 -3.52 -6.31 1.28
CA VAL A 25 -3.90 -7.36 2.21
C VAL A 25 -4.24 -8.63 1.44
N ALA A 26 -3.29 -9.57 1.38
CA ALA A 26 -3.46 -10.85 0.69
C ALA A 26 -3.82 -12.00 1.64
N ASN A 27 -3.40 -11.93 2.90
CA ASN A 27 -3.69 -12.90 3.97
C ASN A 27 -3.12 -12.40 5.32
N ARG A 28 -3.22 -13.24 6.37
CA ARG A 28 -2.72 -12.91 7.72
C ARG A 28 -1.21 -12.73 7.84
N ARG A 29 -0.42 -13.10 6.82
CA ARG A 29 1.05 -12.94 6.79
C ARG A 29 1.48 -11.69 6.02
N SER A 30 0.55 -10.97 5.38
CA SER A 30 0.89 -9.73 4.67
C SER A 30 1.27 -8.63 5.67
N ILE A 31 2.26 -7.83 5.30
CA ILE A 31 2.66 -6.64 6.08
C ILE A 31 1.47 -5.72 6.26
N ALA A 32 0.70 -5.50 5.18
CA ALA A 32 -0.50 -4.68 5.21
C ALA A 32 -1.50 -5.11 6.30
N TRP A 33 -1.66 -6.42 6.52
CA TRP A 33 -2.53 -6.91 7.60
C TRP A 33 -1.99 -6.59 8.98
N SER A 34 -0.69 -6.77 9.20
CA SER A 34 -0.06 -6.44 10.47
C SER A 34 -0.15 -4.95 10.79
N VAL A 35 0.08 -4.10 9.78
CA VAL A 35 -0.09 -2.64 9.90
C VAL A 35 -1.55 -2.28 10.15
N ALA A 36 -2.50 -2.88 9.41
CA ALA A 36 -3.93 -2.62 9.57
C ALA A 36 -4.40 -2.87 11.02
N LYS A 37 -3.93 -3.96 11.66
CA LYS A 37 -4.26 -4.22 13.07
C LYS A 37 -3.79 -3.11 14.00
N VAL A 38 -2.55 -2.66 13.84
CA VAL A 38 -2.00 -1.57 14.67
C VAL A 38 -2.75 -0.25 14.45
N LEU A 39 -3.10 0.06 13.20
CA LEU A 39 -3.88 1.26 12.88
C LEU A 39 -5.28 1.20 13.49
N GLU A 40 -5.93 0.04 13.44
CA GLU A 40 -7.27 -0.17 14.03
C GLU A 40 -7.22 -0.09 15.56
N GLU A 41 -6.22 -0.73 16.20
CA GLU A 41 -5.98 -0.64 17.65
C GLU A 41 -5.73 0.80 18.10
N ALA A 42 -5.11 1.62 17.24
CA ALA A 42 -4.90 3.05 17.46
C ALA A 42 -6.15 3.91 17.17
N GLY A 43 -7.29 3.30 16.81
CA GLY A 43 -8.56 3.99 16.59
C GLY A 43 -8.77 4.56 15.20
N ALA A 44 -7.99 4.17 14.20
CA ALA A 44 -8.21 4.54 12.82
C ALA A 44 -9.40 3.77 12.20
N ARG A 45 -10.15 4.45 11.33
CA ARG A 45 -11.10 3.82 10.40
C ARG A 45 -10.34 3.28 9.21
N LEU A 46 -10.54 2.01 8.87
CA LEU A 46 -9.84 1.37 7.77
C LEU A 46 -10.77 1.11 6.59
N VAL A 47 -10.29 1.43 5.42
CA VAL A 47 -10.90 1.08 4.13
C VAL A 47 -9.91 0.17 3.40
N PHE A 48 -10.36 -1.01 2.98
CA PHE A 48 -9.48 -1.97 2.30
C PHE A 48 -9.72 -1.96 0.80
N LEU A 49 -8.63 -1.89 0.03
CA LEU A 49 -8.66 -2.05 -1.41
C LEU A 49 -8.19 -3.46 -1.79
N PHE A 50 -9.02 -4.19 -2.51
CA PHE A 50 -8.74 -5.51 -3.03
C PHE A 50 -8.74 -5.53 -4.56
N ARG A 51 -7.89 -6.37 -5.15
CA ARG A 51 -7.78 -6.48 -6.61
C ARG A 51 -9.03 -7.06 -7.27
N SER A 52 -9.73 -7.96 -6.60
CA SER A 52 -10.94 -8.59 -7.13
C SER A 52 -11.97 -8.89 -6.05
N PRO A 53 -13.26 -9.09 -6.42
CA PRO A 53 -14.31 -9.50 -5.47
C PRO A 53 -13.98 -10.80 -4.76
N GLU A 54 -13.41 -11.78 -5.44
CA GLU A 54 -13.06 -13.09 -4.87
C GLU A 54 -11.99 -12.95 -3.79
N LEU A 55 -10.97 -12.11 -4.05
CA LEU A 55 -9.93 -11.82 -3.08
C LEU A 55 -10.46 -11.04 -1.88
N ARG A 56 -11.37 -10.08 -2.11
CA ARG A 56 -12.07 -9.37 -1.04
C ARG A 56 -12.80 -10.35 -0.13
N ASP A 57 -13.68 -11.17 -0.69
CA ASP A 57 -14.57 -12.06 0.09
C ASP A 57 -13.75 -13.10 0.86
N LYS A 58 -12.75 -13.70 0.20
CA LYS A 58 -11.80 -14.63 0.83
C LYS A 58 -11.06 -13.98 2.00
N ASN A 59 -10.54 -12.77 1.82
CA ASN A 59 -9.77 -12.10 2.86
C ASN A 59 -10.65 -11.61 4.01
N LEU A 60 -11.81 -11.05 3.73
CA LEU A 60 -12.74 -10.62 4.78
C LEU A 60 -13.16 -11.80 5.66
N ALA A 61 -13.44 -12.96 5.08
CA ALA A 61 -13.74 -14.17 5.84
C ALA A 61 -12.56 -14.61 6.71
N LEU A 62 -11.33 -14.64 6.16
CA LEU A 62 -10.11 -15.02 6.89
C LEU A 62 -9.78 -14.08 8.04
N LEU A 63 -10.09 -12.80 7.89
CA LEU A 63 -9.74 -11.76 8.85
C LEU A 63 -10.83 -11.52 9.89
N GLY A 64 -12.01 -12.15 9.74
CA GLY A 64 -13.16 -11.92 10.59
C GLY A 64 -13.74 -10.50 10.46
N LYS A 65 -13.61 -9.90 9.26
CA LYS A 65 -13.96 -8.51 8.95
C LYS A 65 -15.15 -8.38 8.00
N GLY A 66 -16.17 -9.23 8.19
CA GLY A 66 -17.34 -9.28 7.31
C GLY A 66 -18.03 -7.93 7.02
N ASN A 67 -17.92 -6.98 7.95
CA ASN A 67 -18.48 -5.63 7.80
C ASN A 67 -17.41 -4.56 7.54
N ALA A 68 -16.20 -4.93 7.13
CA ALA A 68 -15.16 -3.96 6.82
C ALA A 68 -15.53 -3.16 5.55
N GLU A 69 -15.21 -1.87 5.56
CA GLU A 69 -15.38 -1.01 4.41
C GLU A 69 -14.34 -1.35 3.34
N THR A 70 -14.81 -1.57 2.12
CA THR A 70 -13.94 -2.08 1.05
C THR A 70 -14.26 -1.45 -0.29
N CYS A 71 -13.24 -1.37 -1.16
CA CYS A 71 -13.42 -1.22 -2.59
C CYS A 71 -12.67 -2.30 -3.36
N VAL A 72 -13.08 -2.51 -4.60
CA VAL A 72 -12.40 -3.42 -5.53
C VAL A 72 -11.81 -2.59 -6.65
N CYS A 73 -10.50 -2.77 -6.88
CA CYS A 73 -9.78 -2.12 -7.95
C CYS A 73 -8.54 -2.94 -8.31
N ASP A 74 -8.48 -3.43 -9.54
CA ASP A 74 -7.22 -3.90 -10.12
C ASP A 74 -6.42 -2.70 -10.59
N VAL A 75 -5.22 -2.51 -10.05
CA VAL A 75 -4.37 -1.36 -10.38
C VAL A 75 -3.81 -1.41 -11.80
N GLU A 76 -3.88 -2.57 -12.49
CA GLU A 76 -3.55 -2.70 -13.91
C GLU A 76 -4.70 -2.21 -14.81
N ASP A 77 -5.90 -1.98 -14.28
CA ASP A 77 -7.07 -1.52 -15.02
C ASP A 77 -7.28 -0.01 -14.79
N GLU A 78 -6.91 0.80 -15.77
CA GLU A 78 -7.02 2.26 -15.71
C GLU A 78 -8.46 2.74 -15.46
N ALA A 79 -9.47 2.02 -15.97
CA ALA A 79 -10.87 2.40 -15.77
C ALA A 79 -11.31 2.15 -14.31
N GLN A 80 -10.86 1.05 -13.71
CA GLN A 80 -11.12 0.78 -12.29
C GLN A 80 -10.40 1.80 -11.40
N VAL A 81 -9.16 2.15 -11.72
CA VAL A 81 -8.41 3.20 -11.00
C VAL A 81 -9.13 4.54 -11.10
N ALA A 82 -9.60 4.93 -12.29
CA ALA A 82 -10.38 6.16 -12.49
C ALA A 82 -11.70 6.15 -11.72
N GLY A 83 -12.31 4.99 -11.52
CA GLY A 83 -13.53 4.79 -10.74
C GLY A 83 -13.38 5.03 -9.24
N LEU A 84 -12.17 5.10 -8.70
CA LEU A 84 -11.94 5.28 -7.25
C LEU A 84 -12.39 6.65 -6.74
N ALA A 85 -12.20 7.72 -7.50
CA ALA A 85 -12.61 9.05 -7.08
C ALA A 85 -14.14 9.18 -6.92
N PRO A 86 -14.98 8.83 -7.93
CA PRO A 86 -16.43 8.87 -7.77
C PRO A 86 -16.89 7.92 -6.66
N TRP A 87 -16.33 6.72 -6.56
CA TRP A 87 -16.65 5.80 -5.46
C TRP A 87 -16.37 6.42 -4.09
N ALA A 88 -15.21 7.04 -3.91
CA ALA A 88 -14.86 7.68 -2.64
C ALA A 88 -15.80 8.86 -2.32
N ALA A 89 -16.17 9.65 -3.32
CA ALA A 89 -17.10 10.76 -3.17
C ALA A 89 -18.51 10.28 -2.78
N GLU A 90 -19.04 9.25 -3.43
CA GLU A 90 -20.34 8.64 -3.13
C GLU A 90 -20.41 8.10 -1.70
N ASN A 91 -19.28 7.59 -1.17
CA ASN A 91 -19.19 7.10 0.20
C ASN A 91 -18.70 8.16 1.21
N SER A 92 -18.61 9.43 0.80
CA SER A 92 -18.17 10.55 1.65
C SER A 92 -16.82 10.29 2.33
N LEU A 93 -15.89 9.68 1.59
CA LEU A 93 -14.57 9.31 2.10
C LEU A 93 -13.55 10.43 1.86
N VAL A 94 -12.85 10.78 2.93
CA VAL A 94 -11.63 11.59 2.90
C VAL A 94 -10.53 10.79 3.59
N PHE A 95 -9.43 10.55 2.89
CA PHE A 95 -8.34 9.71 3.38
C PHE A 95 -7.26 10.55 4.06
N ASP A 96 -7.06 10.33 5.35
CA ASP A 96 -5.92 10.88 6.11
C ASP A 96 -4.61 10.13 5.79
N GLY A 97 -4.71 8.95 5.23
CA GLY A 97 -3.53 8.19 4.80
C GLY A 97 -3.83 7.09 3.79
N ILE A 98 -2.78 6.69 3.09
CA ILE A 98 -2.77 5.55 2.19
C ILE A 98 -1.59 4.65 2.54
N LEU A 99 -1.85 3.38 2.84
CA LEU A 99 -0.84 2.34 2.91
C LEU A 99 -0.80 1.62 1.56
N HIS A 100 0.23 1.91 0.77
CA HIS A 100 0.50 1.24 -0.49
C HIS A 100 1.43 0.04 -0.24
N SER A 101 0.84 -1.15 -0.12
CA SER A 101 1.58 -2.40 0.13
C SER A 101 1.38 -3.39 -1.03
N ILE A 102 1.43 -2.88 -2.26
CA ILE A 102 1.25 -3.66 -3.48
C ILE A 102 2.63 -3.99 -4.05
N ALA A 103 2.85 -5.25 -4.38
CA ALA A 103 3.99 -5.71 -5.15
C ALA A 103 3.63 -7.00 -5.88
N PHE A 104 4.07 -7.10 -7.12
CA PHE A 104 3.89 -8.27 -7.95
C PHE A 104 5.12 -8.48 -8.84
N ALA A 105 5.53 -9.73 -8.97
CA ALA A 105 6.49 -10.18 -9.96
C ALA A 105 6.08 -11.56 -10.48
N ASN A 106 6.16 -11.73 -11.79
CA ASN A 106 5.87 -13.01 -12.43
C ASN A 106 7.12 -13.89 -12.47
N TYR A 107 7.19 -14.86 -11.57
CA TYR A 107 8.22 -15.88 -11.53
C TYR A 107 7.69 -17.27 -11.93
N SER A 108 6.58 -17.36 -12.65
CA SER A 108 5.97 -18.64 -13.04
C SER A 108 6.88 -19.54 -13.88
N GLU A 109 7.84 -18.94 -14.59
CA GLU A 109 8.86 -19.66 -15.38
C GLU A 109 10.21 -19.77 -14.67
N GLY A 110 10.25 -19.53 -13.36
CA GLY A 110 11.47 -19.49 -12.54
C GLY A 110 12.20 -18.15 -12.59
N VAL A 111 13.25 -18.02 -11.76
CA VAL A 111 14.17 -16.88 -11.78
C VAL A 111 15.12 -17.04 -12.94
N ARG A 112 15.30 -15.97 -13.70
CA ARG A 112 16.24 -15.89 -14.83
C ARG A 112 17.39 -14.94 -14.48
N PRO A 113 18.56 -15.11 -15.09
CA PRO A 113 19.59 -14.06 -15.08
C PRO A 113 18.97 -12.73 -15.49
N PHE A 114 19.39 -11.63 -14.85
CA PHE A 114 18.74 -10.33 -15.05
C PHE A 114 18.67 -9.89 -16.53
N HIS A 115 19.72 -10.16 -17.31
CA HIS A 115 19.76 -9.82 -18.75
C HIS A 115 18.81 -10.64 -19.63
N GLU A 116 18.24 -11.74 -19.10
CA GLU A 116 17.27 -12.60 -19.80
C GLU A 116 15.83 -12.34 -19.36
N VAL A 117 15.60 -11.31 -18.53
CA VAL A 117 14.26 -10.95 -18.05
C VAL A 117 13.37 -10.57 -19.23
N LYS A 118 12.16 -11.13 -19.25
CA LYS A 118 11.18 -10.81 -20.29
C LYS A 118 10.65 -9.40 -20.11
N LYS A 119 10.63 -8.62 -21.18
CA LYS A 119 10.11 -7.25 -21.18
C LYS A 119 8.71 -7.16 -20.59
N ARG A 120 7.81 -8.09 -20.94
CA ARG A 120 6.42 -8.10 -20.44
C ARG A 120 6.36 -8.21 -18.92
N ASP A 121 7.17 -9.12 -18.33
CA ASP A 121 7.16 -9.38 -16.89
C ASP A 121 7.77 -8.20 -16.12
N PHE A 122 8.81 -7.59 -16.66
CA PHE A 122 9.41 -6.37 -16.11
C PHE A 122 8.42 -5.19 -16.15
N LEU A 123 7.75 -4.96 -17.28
CA LEU A 123 6.78 -3.86 -17.42
C LEU A 123 5.58 -4.07 -16.51
N GLN A 124 5.07 -5.30 -16.39
CA GLN A 124 3.97 -5.61 -15.48
C GLN A 124 4.36 -5.36 -14.02
N ALA A 125 5.55 -5.78 -13.62
CA ALA A 125 6.03 -5.50 -12.27
C ALA A 125 6.22 -4.00 -12.01
N MET A 126 6.69 -3.23 -13.00
CA MET A 126 6.78 -1.76 -12.92
C MET A 126 5.41 -1.12 -12.75
N ASP A 127 4.43 -1.56 -13.52
CA ASP A 127 3.07 -1.05 -13.46
C ASP A 127 2.44 -1.32 -12.09
N ILE A 128 2.37 -2.60 -11.69
CA ILE A 128 1.72 -2.99 -10.43
C ILE A 128 2.47 -2.51 -9.19
N SER A 129 3.81 -2.61 -9.18
CA SER A 129 4.58 -2.42 -7.94
C SER A 129 5.17 -1.01 -7.78
N CYS A 130 5.16 -0.21 -8.83
CA CYS A 130 5.73 1.15 -8.81
C CYS A 130 4.71 2.19 -9.27
N PHE A 131 4.22 2.11 -10.51
CA PHE A 131 3.34 3.12 -11.09
C PHE A 131 1.99 3.19 -10.38
N SER A 132 1.48 2.09 -9.86
CA SER A 132 0.21 2.04 -9.13
C SER A 132 0.16 3.01 -7.93
N LEU A 133 1.30 3.32 -7.28
CA LEU A 133 1.36 4.35 -6.24
C LEU A 133 0.95 5.73 -6.78
N ALA A 134 1.53 6.14 -7.91
CA ALA A 134 1.20 7.41 -8.54
C ALA A 134 -0.23 7.43 -9.08
N ALA A 135 -0.67 6.32 -9.68
CA ALA A 135 -2.02 6.16 -10.22
C ALA A 135 -3.09 6.30 -9.13
N LEU A 136 -2.93 5.60 -7.99
CA LEU A 136 -3.84 5.70 -6.85
C LEU A 136 -3.86 7.11 -6.25
N CYS A 137 -2.69 7.74 -6.08
CA CYS A 137 -2.62 9.10 -5.56
C CYS A 137 -3.28 10.11 -6.51
N ASN A 138 -3.09 9.97 -7.81
CA ASN A 138 -3.75 10.83 -8.80
C ASN A 138 -5.27 10.63 -8.80
N ALA A 139 -5.74 9.39 -8.76
CA ALA A 139 -7.17 9.09 -8.73
C ALA A 139 -7.84 9.67 -7.48
N LEU A 140 -7.20 9.55 -6.32
CA LEU A 140 -7.77 9.94 -5.03
C LEU A 140 -7.37 11.34 -4.55
N LYS A 141 -6.64 12.13 -5.34
CA LYS A 141 -6.10 13.44 -4.91
C LYS A 141 -7.15 14.41 -4.34
N ALA A 142 -8.37 14.38 -4.87
CA ALA A 142 -9.48 15.19 -4.38
C ALA A 142 -10.11 14.64 -3.07
N ASN A 143 -9.80 13.40 -2.72
CA ASN A 143 -10.29 12.73 -1.53
C ASN A 143 -9.20 12.58 -0.46
N LEU A 144 -8.04 13.23 -0.63
CA LEU A 144 -6.99 13.27 0.40
C LEU A 144 -7.28 14.39 1.40
N ALA A 145 -7.08 14.12 2.68
CA ALA A 145 -7.04 15.16 3.70
C ALA A 145 -5.87 16.11 3.46
N GLU A 146 -5.99 17.33 3.91
CA GLU A 146 -4.98 18.39 3.72
C GLU A 146 -3.57 17.95 4.18
N ASN A 147 -3.50 17.17 5.26
CA ASN A 147 -2.26 16.67 5.86
C ASN A 147 -2.06 15.16 5.68
N ALA A 148 -2.61 14.58 4.63
CA ALA A 148 -2.56 13.15 4.38
C ALA A 148 -1.13 12.59 4.37
N SER A 149 -0.98 11.34 4.86
CA SER A 149 0.27 10.61 4.88
C SER A 149 0.18 9.38 4.00
N ILE A 150 1.01 9.33 2.96
CA ILE A 150 1.07 8.21 2.03
C ILE A 150 2.36 7.43 2.30
N VAL A 151 2.22 6.13 2.54
CA VAL A 151 3.35 5.25 2.84
C VAL A 151 3.34 4.07 1.89
N THR A 152 4.48 3.84 1.24
CA THR A 152 4.70 2.64 0.42
C THR A 152 5.76 1.73 1.02
N LEU A 153 5.74 0.46 0.63
CA LEU A 153 6.73 -0.53 1.08
C LEU A 153 7.79 -0.73 0.00
N SER A 154 9.04 -0.40 0.35
CA SER A 154 10.23 -0.67 -0.44
C SER A 154 11.11 -1.73 0.22
N ILE A 155 12.37 -1.78 -0.14
CA ILE A 155 13.38 -2.67 0.44
C ILE A 155 14.51 -1.89 1.08
N SER A 156 15.23 -2.52 2.01
CA SER A 156 16.31 -1.89 2.77
C SER A 156 17.49 -1.39 1.93
N SER A 157 17.70 -1.98 0.75
CA SER A 157 18.71 -1.51 -0.21
C SER A 157 18.29 -1.81 -1.65
N THR A 158 18.18 -0.78 -2.45
CA THR A 158 17.92 -0.85 -3.90
C THR A 158 19.20 -0.90 -4.74
N LYS A 159 20.36 -0.82 -4.09
CA LYS A 159 21.69 -0.82 -4.75
C LYS A 159 22.42 -2.15 -4.61
N MET A 160 21.89 -3.10 -3.86
CA MET A 160 22.47 -4.43 -3.67
C MET A 160 21.77 -5.43 -4.61
N ALA A 161 22.54 -6.05 -5.50
CA ALA A 161 22.02 -7.08 -6.39
C ALA A 161 21.91 -8.41 -5.60
N ALA A 162 20.68 -8.93 -5.51
CA ALA A 162 20.42 -10.27 -5.02
C ALA A 162 19.82 -11.08 -6.17
N GLU A 163 20.45 -12.20 -6.53
CA GLU A 163 20.05 -13.02 -7.68
C GLU A 163 18.60 -13.49 -7.58
N SER A 164 18.19 -13.97 -6.41
CA SER A 164 16.82 -14.44 -6.16
C SER A 164 15.76 -13.32 -6.18
N TYR A 165 16.16 -12.05 -6.06
CA TYR A 165 15.23 -10.92 -6.10
C TYR A 165 14.99 -10.41 -7.53
N GLY A 166 15.89 -10.73 -8.46
CA GLY A 166 15.76 -10.48 -9.89
C GLY A 166 15.43 -9.03 -10.22
N TYR A 167 14.47 -8.83 -11.12
CA TYR A 167 14.07 -7.50 -11.58
C TYR A 167 13.27 -6.67 -10.57
N MET A 168 12.84 -7.23 -9.45
CA MET A 168 12.19 -6.46 -8.39
C MET A 168 13.13 -5.44 -7.73
N GLY A 169 14.44 -5.65 -7.74
CA GLY A 169 15.41 -4.66 -7.28
C GLY A 169 15.29 -3.33 -8.02
N PRO A 170 15.46 -3.29 -9.35
CA PRO A 170 15.22 -2.11 -10.17
C PRO A 170 13.80 -1.52 -10.04
N VAL A 171 12.77 -2.36 -9.94
CA VAL A 171 11.39 -1.88 -9.72
C VAL A 171 11.25 -1.14 -8.39
N LYS A 172 11.86 -1.64 -7.31
CA LYS A 172 11.86 -0.95 -6.02
C LYS A 172 12.74 0.31 -6.01
N ALA A 173 13.83 0.33 -6.78
CA ALA A 173 14.62 1.55 -6.99
C ALA A 173 13.82 2.65 -7.72
N ALA A 174 13.03 2.25 -8.72
CA ALA A 174 12.10 3.15 -9.40
C ALA A 174 11.02 3.67 -8.45
N LEU A 175 10.47 2.80 -7.59
CA LEU A 175 9.50 3.19 -6.56
C LEU A 175 10.10 4.22 -5.58
N ASP A 176 11.31 4.00 -5.08
CA ASP A 176 12.00 4.94 -4.19
C ASP A 176 12.18 6.32 -4.82
N SER A 177 12.61 6.34 -6.10
CA SER A 177 12.71 7.59 -6.85
C SER A 177 11.34 8.23 -7.05
N SER A 178 10.31 7.45 -7.42
CA SER A 178 8.95 7.93 -7.64
C SER A 178 8.34 8.59 -6.40
N VAL A 179 8.65 8.09 -5.20
CA VAL A 179 8.21 8.69 -3.93
C VAL A 179 8.65 10.16 -3.81
N VAL A 180 9.89 10.47 -4.19
CA VAL A 180 10.43 11.84 -4.13
C VAL A 180 9.68 12.78 -5.07
N PHE A 181 9.47 12.35 -6.32
CA PHE A 181 8.74 13.13 -7.31
C PHE A 181 7.26 13.28 -6.97
N LEU A 182 6.64 12.22 -6.46
CA LEU A 182 5.24 12.23 -6.04
C LEU A 182 5.03 13.16 -4.83
N ALA A 183 5.92 13.12 -3.84
CA ALA A 183 5.90 14.05 -2.71
C ALA A 183 5.96 15.49 -3.19
N LYS A 184 6.90 15.82 -4.10
CA LYS A 184 7.02 17.17 -4.66
C LYS A 184 5.77 17.58 -5.45
N SER A 185 5.22 16.68 -6.26
CA SER A 185 4.03 16.95 -7.05
C SER A 185 2.80 17.23 -6.18
N LEU A 186 2.52 16.34 -5.22
CA LEU A 186 1.36 16.48 -4.33
C LEU A 186 1.45 17.71 -3.43
N THR A 187 2.65 18.01 -2.89
CA THR A 187 2.85 19.21 -2.06
C THR A 187 2.68 20.50 -2.86
N SER A 188 2.99 20.50 -4.16
CA SER A 188 2.87 21.68 -5.01
C SER A 188 1.47 21.86 -5.60
N GLN A 189 0.72 20.78 -5.84
CA GLN A 189 -0.51 20.82 -6.64
C GLN A 189 -1.77 20.47 -5.84
N VAL A 190 -1.66 19.81 -4.69
CA VAL A 190 -2.80 19.35 -3.89
C VAL A 190 -2.81 20.03 -2.52
N SER A 191 -1.81 19.75 -1.67
CA SER A 191 -1.66 20.42 -0.38
C SER A 191 -0.20 20.41 0.09
N PRO A 192 0.33 21.53 0.61
CA PRO A 192 1.72 21.61 1.09
C PRO A 192 2.01 20.71 2.30
N HIS A 193 0.99 20.15 2.93
CA HIS A 193 1.10 19.33 4.14
C HIS A 193 1.06 17.83 3.86
N ILE A 194 0.81 17.40 2.61
CA ILE A 194 0.85 15.99 2.23
C ILE A 194 2.28 15.45 2.29
N ARG A 195 2.42 14.25 2.83
CA ARG A 195 3.70 13.55 2.95
C ARG A 195 3.64 12.22 2.20
N VAL A 196 4.69 11.91 1.46
CA VAL A 196 4.85 10.61 0.79
C VAL A 196 6.18 10.02 1.20
N ASN A 197 6.18 8.81 1.74
CA ASN A 197 7.36 8.15 2.25
C ASN A 197 7.39 6.67 1.83
N ALA A 198 8.60 6.12 1.74
CA ALA A 198 8.82 4.68 1.59
C ALA A 198 9.43 4.10 2.87
N VAL A 199 8.94 2.92 3.26
CA VAL A 199 9.56 2.13 4.33
C VAL A 199 10.41 1.03 3.68
N GLY A 200 11.72 1.11 3.84
CA GLY A 200 12.67 0.10 3.37
C GLY A 200 12.72 -1.08 4.34
N ALA A 201 11.99 -2.13 4.06
CA ALA A 201 11.98 -3.34 4.88
C ALA A 201 13.10 -4.30 4.48
N SER A 202 13.72 -4.95 5.47
CA SER A 202 14.54 -6.14 5.24
C SER A 202 13.66 -7.34 4.89
N PRO A 203 14.21 -8.46 4.37
CA PRO A 203 13.44 -9.64 4.06
C PRO A 203 12.63 -10.13 5.27
N LEU A 204 11.32 -10.13 5.13
CA LEU A 204 10.38 -10.65 6.12
C LEU A 204 9.73 -11.92 5.59
N LYS A 205 9.44 -12.89 6.45
CA LYS A 205 8.65 -14.07 6.09
C LYS A 205 7.20 -13.69 5.82
N THR A 206 6.92 -13.28 4.60
CA THR A 206 5.58 -12.89 4.13
C THR A 206 5.12 -13.79 2.98
N SER A 207 3.87 -13.66 2.58
CA SER A 207 3.37 -14.35 1.39
C SER A 207 4.07 -13.88 0.11
N ALA A 208 4.44 -12.61 0.04
CA ALA A 208 5.17 -12.06 -1.10
C ALA A 208 6.59 -12.64 -1.16
N SER A 209 7.29 -12.74 -0.03
CA SER A 209 8.63 -13.32 0.02
C SER A 209 8.63 -14.84 -0.21
N ALA A 210 7.54 -15.53 0.11
CA ALA A 210 7.40 -16.98 -0.17
C ALA A 210 7.29 -17.28 -1.68
N GLY A 211 6.96 -16.29 -2.50
CA GLY A 211 6.97 -16.41 -3.96
C GLY A 211 8.33 -16.10 -4.61
N ILE A 212 9.33 -15.68 -3.82
CA ILE A 212 10.69 -15.45 -4.30
C ILE A 212 11.45 -16.78 -4.18
N PRO A 213 11.88 -17.37 -5.29
CA PRO A 213 12.64 -18.63 -5.27
C PRO A 213 14.02 -18.45 -4.63
N GLY A 214 14.39 -19.35 -3.72
CA GLY A 214 15.71 -19.34 -3.06
C GLY A 214 15.67 -19.64 -1.60
#